data_202d726da8185fb79d3311e0053aee44
#
_entry.id   202d726da8185fb79d3311e0053aee44
#
_cell.length_a   1.000
_cell.length_b   1.000
_cell.length_c   1.000
_cell.angle_alpha   90.00
_cell.angle_beta   90.00
_cell.angle_gamma   90.00
#
_symmetry.space_group_name_H-M   'P 1'
#
loop_
_entity.id
_entity.type
_entity.pdbx_description
1 polymer ?
#
loop_
_entity_poly.entity_id
_entity_poly.type
_entity_poly.pdbx_seq_one_letter_code
_entity_poly.pdbx_strand_id
1 'polypeptide(L)'
;MKCRIILGLSAILFFTGCYNREHISRLDEAEALLQNKPDSALTILKQLRREGSQAEQARYALLYSEALDKNHIKVTDDSLIRQAWSHYKHHPKDLRRQCKTLYYWGRVKLRAGDKPGALRLFLEIEEKLKDTNEPYYAGLLY
;
A
#
# COMPACT_ATOMS: atom_id res chain seq x y z
N MET A 1 -15.64 34.41 -31.42
CA MET A 1 -15.97 33.04 -31.02
C MET A 1 -14.80 32.23 -30.42
N LYS A 2 -13.57 32.71 -30.39
CA LYS A 2 -12.39 31.95 -29.91
C LYS A 2 -12.11 32.07 -28.40
N CYS A 3 -12.69 33.05 -27.70
CA CYS A 3 -12.43 33.26 -26.24
C CYS A 3 -13.28 32.41 -25.29
N ARG A 4 -14.39 31.84 -25.73
CA ARG A 4 -15.29 31.04 -24.84
C ARG A 4 -14.82 29.62 -24.57
N ILE A 5 -13.98 29.05 -25.42
CA ILE A 5 -13.48 27.68 -25.32
C ILE A 5 -12.33 27.58 -24.29
N ILE A 6 -11.52 28.65 -24.17
CA ILE A 6 -10.34 28.69 -23.25
C ILE A 6 -10.77 28.74 -21.78
N LEU A 7 -11.88 29.39 -21.46
CA LEU A 7 -12.41 29.45 -20.08
C LEU A 7 -12.95 28.12 -19.57
N GLY A 8 -13.48 27.27 -20.44
CA GLY A 8 -13.97 25.95 -20.10
C GLY A 8 -12.84 24.94 -19.74
N LEU A 9 -11.71 25.03 -20.45
CA LEU A 9 -10.56 24.13 -20.19
C LEU A 9 -9.85 24.44 -18.88
N SER A 10 -9.78 25.71 -18.48
CA SER A 10 -9.14 26.14 -17.22
C SER A 10 -9.89 25.66 -15.99
N ALA A 11 -11.23 25.60 -16.03
CA ALA A 11 -12.04 25.13 -14.90
C ALA A 11 -11.90 23.64 -14.62
N ILE A 12 -11.69 22.82 -15.67
CA ILE A 12 -11.54 21.36 -15.54
C ILE A 12 -10.22 21.01 -14.83
N LEU A 13 -9.15 21.78 -15.06
CA LEU A 13 -7.84 21.54 -14.44
C LEU A 13 -7.82 21.80 -12.91
N PHE A 14 -8.68 22.71 -12.42
CA PHE A 14 -8.77 22.99 -10.98
C PHE A 14 -9.48 21.88 -10.20
N PHE A 15 -10.45 21.20 -10.78
CA PHE A 15 -11.18 20.12 -10.10
C PHE A 15 -10.33 18.86 -9.94
N THR A 16 -9.47 18.52 -10.89
CA THR A 16 -8.60 17.35 -10.82
C THR A 16 -7.50 17.50 -9.75
N GLY A 17 -6.96 18.70 -9.58
CA GLY A 17 -5.92 18.97 -8.57
C GLY A 17 -6.43 18.86 -7.11
N CYS A 18 -7.65 19.31 -6.85
CA CYS A 18 -8.26 19.20 -5.49
C CYS A 18 -8.58 17.76 -5.14
N TYR A 19 -9.11 16.99 -6.06
CA TYR A 19 -9.46 15.58 -5.86
C TYR A 19 -8.24 14.71 -5.52
N ASN A 20 -7.14 14.89 -6.25
CA ASN A 20 -5.90 14.14 -6.01
C ASN A 20 -5.28 14.46 -4.63
N ARG A 21 -5.32 15.71 -4.20
CA ARG A 21 -4.83 16.12 -2.88
C ARG A 21 -5.64 15.51 -1.75
N GLU A 22 -6.96 15.44 -1.88
CA GLU A 22 -7.83 14.80 -0.90
C GLU A 22 -7.55 13.30 -0.79
N HIS A 23 -7.40 12.61 -1.91
CA HIS A 23 -7.08 11.18 -1.94
C HIS A 23 -5.75 10.87 -1.23
N ILE A 24 -4.70 11.64 -1.48
CA ILE A 24 -3.39 11.50 -0.82
C ILE A 24 -3.53 11.74 0.68
N SER A 25 -4.24 12.80 1.09
CA SER A 25 -4.47 13.13 2.49
C SER A 25 -5.19 12.02 3.25
N ARG A 26 -6.15 11.36 2.62
CA ARG A 26 -6.85 10.21 3.21
C ARG A 26 -5.95 8.98 3.32
N LEU A 27 -5.03 8.75 2.38
CA LEU A 27 -4.01 7.70 2.50
C LEU A 27 -3.03 8.00 3.65
N ASP A 28 -2.63 9.26 3.83
CA ASP A 28 -1.77 9.69 4.94
C ASP A 28 -2.45 9.45 6.29
N GLU A 29 -3.73 9.81 6.41
CA GLU A 29 -4.55 9.59 7.60
C GLU A 29 -4.67 8.09 7.92
N ALA A 30 -4.98 7.27 6.93
CA ALA A 30 -5.08 5.82 7.11
C ALA A 30 -3.74 5.21 7.56
N GLU A 31 -2.62 5.61 6.94
CA GLU A 31 -1.28 5.15 7.31
C GLU A 31 -0.92 5.50 8.77
N ALA A 32 -1.24 6.71 9.21
CA ALA A 32 -1.00 7.16 10.58
C ALA A 32 -1.81 6.37 11.63
N LEU A 33 -3.02 5.92 11.27
CA LEU A 33 -3.91 5.18 12.16
C LEU A 33 -3.59 3.68 12.26
N LEU A 34 -2.88 3.10 11.28
CA LEU A 34 -2.66 1.65 11.19
C LEU A 34 -2.07 1.01 12.44
N GLN A 35 -1.24 1.72 13.19
CA GLN A 35 -0.60 1.14 14.39
C GLN A 35 -1.53 1.13 15.60
N ASN A 36 -2.27 2.20 15.82
CA ASN A 36 -3.03 2.41 17.04
C ASN A 36 -4.54 2.20 16.89
N LYS A 37 -5.07 2.38 15.67
CA LYS A 37 -6.50 2.29 15.35
C LYS A 37 -6.71 1.63 13.98
N PRO A 38 -6.33 0.34 13.82
CA PRO A 38 -6.39 -0.34 12.52
C PRO A 38 -7.81 -0.47 11.96
N ASP A 39 -8.83 -0.50 12.80
CA ASP A 39 -10.26 -0.50 12.43
C ASP A 39 -10.67 0.82 11.75
N SER A 40 -10.23 1.94 12.30
CA SER A 40 -10.46 3.28 11.72
C SER A 40 -9.70 3.42 10.39
N ALA A 41 -8.45 2.96 10.32
CA ALA A 41 -7.69 2.93 9.08
C ALA A 41 -8.40 2.10 7.98
N LEU A 42 -8.91 0.93 8.35
CA LEU A 42 -9.66 0.07 7.43
C LEU A 42 -10.94 0.75 6.93
N THR A 43 -11.64 1.47 7.80
CA THR A 43 -12.86 2.21 7.44
C THR A 43 -12.55 3.29 6.40
N ILE A 44 -11.48 4.06 6.60
CA ILE A 44 -11.02 5.07 5.63
C ILE A 44 -10.69 4.41 4.29
N LEU A 45 -9.89 3.35 4.31
CA LEU A 45 -9.45 2.65 3.10
C LEU A 45 -10.61 2.02 2.30
N LYS A 46 -11.66 1.54 2.98
CA LYS A 46 -12.87 1.04 2.32
C LYS A 46 -13.66 2.11 1.56
N GLN A 47 -13.56 3.36 1.99
CA GLN A 47 -14.24 4.50 1.34
C GLN A 47 -13.45 5.06 0.18
N LEU A 48 -12.13 4.80 0.13
CA LEU A 48 -11.28 5.25 -0.97
C LEU A 48 -11.47 4.40 -2.21
N ARG A 49 -11.44 5.06 -3.38
CA ARG A 49 -11.38 4.37 -4.67
C ARG A 49 -9.93 4.03 -5.01
N ARG A 50 -9.74 2.96 -5.80
CA ARG A 50 -8.44 2.61 -6.36
C ARG A 50 -8.14 3.50 -7.57
N GLU A 51 -7.93 4.77 -7.34
CA GLU A 51 -7.70 5.79 -8.36
C GLU A 51 -6.34 6.44 -8.13
N GLY A 52 -5.89 7.26 -9.08
CA GLY A 52 -4.63 7.97 -9.01
C GLY A 52 -3.48 7.30 -9.75
N SER A 53 -2.27 7.77 -9.48
CA SER A 53 -1.04 7.24 -10.06
C SER A 53 -0.75 5.80 -9.65
N GLN A 54 0.13 5.12 -10.37
CA GLN A 54 0.58 3.76 -9.99
C GLN A 54 1.16 3.71 -8.58
N ALA A 55 1.86 4.77 -8.15
CA ALA A 55 2.41 4.86 -6.80
C ALA A 55 1.31 4.95 -5.73
N GLU A 56 0.25 5.74 -5.97
CA GLU A 56 -0.89 5.87 -5.06
C GLU A 56 -1.69 4.57 -4.98
N GLN A 57 -1.92 3.91 -6.11
CA GLN A 57 -2.59 2.61 -6.16
C GLN A 57 -1.78 1.53 -5.43
N ALA A 58 -0.46 1.52 -5.57
CA ALA A 58 0.42 0.60 -4.86
C ALA A 58 0.42 0.88 -3.35
N ARG A 59 0.45 2.15 -2.95
CA ARG A 59 0.36 2.56 -1.55
C ARG A 59 -0.98 2.14 -0.95
N TYR A 60 -2.09 2.41 -1.63
CA TYR A 60 -3.41 1.94 -1.23
C TYR A 60 -3.44 0.42 -1.02
N ALA A 61 -2.94 -0.35 -1.99
CA ALA A 61 -2.95 -1.81 -1.93
C ALA A 61 -2.14 -2.34 -0.73
N LEU A 62 -0.99 -1.73 -0.42
CA LEU A 62 -0.18 -2.08 0.74
C LEU A 62 -0.91 -1.75 2.05
N LEU A 63 -1.39 -0.51 2.21
CA LEU A 63 -2.08 -0.07 3.43
C LEU A 63 -3.36 -0.88 3.68
N TYR A 64 -4.11 -1.20 2.62
CA TYR A 64 -5.34 -1.97 2.75
C TYR A 64 -5.04 -3.43 3.14
N SER A 65 -3.98 -4.04 2.60
CA SER A 65 -3.55 -5.39 2.99
C SER A 65 -3.09 -5.42 4.46
N GLU A 66 -2.35 -4.41 4.90
CA GLU A 66 -1.94 -4.23 6.30
C GLU A 66 -3.17 -4.06 7.22
N ALA A 67 -4.12 -3.21 6.84
CA ALA A 67 -5.34 -2.98 7.62
C ALA A 67 -6.19 -4.24 7.75
N LEU A 68 -6.32 -5.03 6.68
CA LEU A 68 -7.03 -6.32 6.73
C LEU A 68 -6.36 -7.31 7.67
N ASP A 69 -5.03 -7.40 7.63
CA ASP A 69 -4.27 -8.30 8.52
C ASP A 69 -4.40 -7.90 9.99
N LYS A 70 -4.23 -6.62 10.30
CA LYS A 70 -4.33 -6.07 11.66
C LYS A 70 -5.74 -6.17 12.26
N ASN A 71 -6.77 -6.18 11.43
CA ASN A 71 -8.16 -6.42 11.83
C ASN A 71 -8.53 -7.91 11.82
N HIS A 72 -7.55 -8.82 11.71
CA HIS A 72 -7.74 -10.26 11.71
C HIS A 72 -8.70 -10.78 10.61
N ILE A 73 -8.89 -10.02 9.54
CA ILE A 73 -9.72 -10.43 8.41
C ILE A 73 -8.94 -11.44 7.58
N LYS A 74 -9.53 -12.63 7.40
CA LYS A 74 -8.91 -13.70 6.62
C LYS A 74 -8.95 -13.37 5.14
N VAL A 75 -7.76 -13.17 4.55
CA VAL A 75 -7.57 -12.98 3.11
C VAL A 75 -6.66 -14.10 2.59
N THR A 76 -7.09 -14.78 1.52
CA THR A 76 -6.36 -15.87 0.86
C THR A 76 -6.02 -15.54 -0.59
N ASP A 77 -6.66 -14.53 -1.17
CA ASP A 77 -6.33 -13.99 -2.49
C ASP A 77 -5.23 -12.94 -2.39
N ASP A 78 -4.16 -13.15 -3.14
CA ASP A 78 -2.97 -12.29 -3.13
C ASP A 78 -2.97 -11.18 -4.20
N SER A 79 -4.05 -11.02 -4.97
CA SER A 79 -4.13 -10.07 -6.08
C SER A 79 -3.87 -8.62 -5.64
N LEU A 80 -4.42 -8.23 -4.48
CA LEU A 80 -4.27 -6.89 -3.95
C LEU A 80 -2.81 -6.58 -3.58
N ILE A 81 -2.18 -7.44 -2.79
CA ILE A 81 -0.80 -7.19 -2.32
C ILE A 81 0.22 -7.34 -3.45
N ARG A 82 -0.05 -8.18 -4.45
CA ARG A 82 0.76 -8.28 -5.68
C ARG A 82 0.74 -6.99 -6.49
N GLN A 83 -0.36 -6.24 -6.47
CA GLN A 83 -0.42 -4.91 -7.08
C GLN A 83 0.59 -3.96 -6.41
N ALA A 84 0.69 -3.96 -5.09
CA ALA A 84 1.71 -3.19 -4.38
C ALA A 84 3.13 -3.65 -4.78
N TRP A 85 3.38 -4.97 -4.79
CA TRP A 85 4.68 -5.52 -5.17
C TRP A 85 5.09 -5.18 -6.60
N SER A 86 4.16 -5.16 -7.55
CA SER A 86 4.46 -4.82 -8.96
C SER A 86 5.08 -3.43 -9.11
N HIS A 87 4.76 -2.51 -8.20
CA HIS A 87 5.35 -1.18 -8.12
C HIS A 87 6.64 -1.18 -7.30
N TYR A 88 6.60 -1.62 -6.03
CA TYR A 88 7.72 -1.45 -5.11
C TYR A 88 8.97 -2.26 -5.47
N LYS A 89 8.85 -3.39 -6.16
CA LYS A 89 10.01 -4.16 -6.64
C LYS A 89 10.95 -3.36 -7.54
N HIS A 90 10.45 -2.32 -8.21
CA HIS A 90 11.23 -1.43 -9.07
C HIS A 90 11.73 -0.16 -8.35
N HIS A 91 11.51 -0.04 -7.04
CA HIS A 91 11.90 1.10 -6.22
C HIS A 91 12.86 0.67 -5.09
N PRO A 92 14.12 0.31 -5.40
CA PRO A 92 15.06 -0.28 -4.44
C PRO A 92 15.40 0.66 -3.27
N LYS A 93 15.21 1.97 -3.43
CA LYS A 93 15.40 2.96 -2.36
C LYS A 93 14.28 2.93 -1.32
N ASP A 94 13.12 2.38 -1.63
CA ASP A 94 11.98 2.24 -0.70
C ASP A 94 11.95 0.86 -0.06
N LEU A 95 13.05 0.52 0.60
CA LEU A 95 13.24 -0.78 1.25
C LEU A 95 12.13 -1.08 2.25
N ARG A 96 11.69 -0.05 3.00
CA ARG A 96 10.62 -0.18 3.98
C ARG A 96 9.32 -0.72 3.36
N ARG A 97 8.85 -0.10 2.27
CA ARG A 97 7.62 -0.56 1.60
C ARG A 97 7.82 -1.88 0.88
N GLN A 98 9.00 -2.17 0.37
CA GLN A 98 9.33 -3.49 -0.17
C GLN A 98 9.16 -4.58 0.90
N CYS A 99 9.83 -4.45 2.04
CA CYS A 99 9.77 -5.43 3.12
C CYS A 99 8.36 -5.58 3.69
N LYS A 100 7.63 -4.48 3.91
CA LYS A 100 6.23 -4.53 4.34
C LYS A 100 5.35 -5.27 3.33
N THR A 101 5.54 -5.04 2.03
CA THR A 101 4.76 -5.71 0.98
C THR A 101 5.02 -7.21 0.98
N LEU A 102 6.28 -7.63 1.03
CA LEU A 102 6.66 -9.04 1.10
C LEU A 102 6.11 -9.71 2.38
N TYR A 103 6.16 -9.00 3.51
CA TYR A 103 5.63 -9.51 4.79
C TYR A 103 4.12 -9.78 4.70
N TYR A 104 3.30 -8.80 4.29
CA TYR A 104 1.87 -9.00 4.18
C TYR A 104 1.49 -10.00 3.08
N TRP A 105 2.28 -10.09 2.01
CA TRP A 105 2.10 -11.16 1.02
C TRP A 105 2.37 -12.54 1.61
N GLY A 106 3.44 -12.71 2.39
CA GLY A 106 3.72 -13.93 3.14
C GLY A 106 2.57 -14.32 4.08
N ARG A 107 1.98 -13.33 4.77
CA ARG A 107 0.80 -13.52 5.63
C ARG A 107 -0.41 -14.04 4.86
N VAL A 108 -0.67 -13.50 3.66
CA VAL A 108 -1.75 -13.99 2.76
C VAL A 108 -1.46 -15.42 2.31
N LYS A 109 -0.21 -15.73 1.92
CA LYS A 109 0.21 -17.08 1.54
C LYS A 109 0.01 -18.10 2.67
N LEU A 110 0.38 -17.75 3.91
CA LEU A 110 0.14 -18.61 5.08
C LEU A 110 -1.35 -18.92 5.28
N ARG A 111 -2.21 -17.90 5.14
CA ARG A 111 -3.66 -18.07 5.27
C ARG A 111 -4.28 -18.90 4.14
N ALA A 112 -3.67 -18.88 2.96
CA ALA A 112 -4.04 -19.72 1.82
C ALA A 112 -3.49 -21.17 1.94
N GLY A 113 -2.65 -21.47 2.96
CA GLY A 113 -2.03 -22.78 3.15
C GLY A 113 -0.72 -22.96 2.36
N ASP A 114 -0.28 -21.95 1.60
CA ASP A 114 0.99 -21.97 0.84
C ASP A 114 2.18 -21.61 1.74
N LYS A 115 2.52 -22.53 2.64
CA LYS A 115 3.65 -22.36 3.58
C LYS A 115 5.00 -22.19 2.87
N PRO A 116 5.33 -22.98 1.81
CA PRO A 116 6.58 -22.77 1.08
C PRO A 116 6.64 -21.41 0.39
N GLY A 117 5.52 -20.94 -0.19
CA GLY A 117 5.42 -19.61 -0.78
C GLY A 117 5.64 -18.49 0.24
N ALA A 118 5.05 -18.61 1.42
CA ALA A 118 5.26 -17.65 2.50
C ALA A 118 6.72 -17.63 2.97
N LEU A 119 7.33 -18.80 3.17
CA LEU A 119 8.74 -18.89 3.59
C LEU A 119 9.69 -18.20 2.59
N ARG A 120 9.48 -18.40 1.28
CA ARG A 120 10.29 -17.71 0.26
C ARG A 120 10.22 -16.19 0.39
N LEU A 121 9.03 -15.64 0.64
CA LEU A 121 8.85 -14.20 0.80
C LEU A 121 9.53 -13.67 2.07
N PHE A 122 9.49 -14.40 3.17
CA PHE A 122 10.17 -14.01 4.40
C PHE A 122 11.70 -14.09 4.27
N LEU A 123 12.22 -15.11 3.60
CA LEU A 123 13.66 -15.21 3.29
C LEU A 123 14.12 -14.08 2.36
N GLU A 124 13.28 -13.63 1.42
CA GLU A 124 13.59 -12.46 0.58
C GLU A 124 13.71 -11.18 1.44
N ILE A 125 12.88 -11.02 2.48
CA ILE A 125 13.02 -9.90 3.42
C ILE A 125 14.37 -9.98 4.16
N GLU A 126 14.72 -11.14 4.71
CA GLU A 126 16.01 -11.33 5.40
C GLU A 126 17.19 -10.98 4.49
N GLU A 127 17.16 -11.44 3.24
CA GLU A 127 18.21 -11.13 2.26
C GLU A 127 18.34 -9.62 2.00
N LYS A 128 17.20 -8.92 1.86
CA LYS A 128 17.19 -7.45 1.67
C LYS A 128 17.72 -6.68 2.87
N LEU A 129 17.63 -7.26 4.07
CA LEU A 129 18.00 -6.61 5.33
C LEU A 129 19.41 -6.92 5.79
N LYS A 130 20.10 -7.89 5.19
CA LYS A 130 21.45 -8.34 5.61
C LYS A 130 22.47 -7.22 5.81
N ASP A 131 22.42 -6.23 4.93
CA ASP A 131 23.38 -5.12 4.91
C ASP A 131 22.84 -3.84 5.56
N THR A 132 21.68 -3.94 6.24
CA THR A 132 21.04 -2.79 6.88
C THR A 132 21.13 -2.88 8.41
N ASN A 133 21.60 -1.82 9.06
CA ASN A 133 21.57 -1.67 10.51
C ASN A 133 20.23 -1.12 11.04
N GLU A 134 19.13 -1.42 10.35
CA GLU A 134 17.81 -0.87 10.67
C GLU A 134 17.05 -1.79 11.66
N PRO A 135 17.04 -1.50 12.98
CA PRO A 135 16.39 -2.34 13.99
C PRO A 135 14.85 -2.44 13.81
N TYR A 136 14.27 -1.51 13.07
CA TYR A 136 12.82 -1.51 12.77
C TYR A 136 12.37 -2.76 12.01
N TYR A 137 13.22 -3.32 11.16
CA TYR A 137 12.84 -4.47 10.33
C TYR A 137 12.96 -5.80 11.09
N ALA A 138 13.80 -5.87 12.12
CA ALA A 138 13.83 -7.02 13.00
C ALA A 138 12.47 -7.26 13.66
N GLY A 139 11.74 -6.19 14.05
CA GLY A 139 10.40 -6.28 14.62
C GLY A 139 9.28 -6.70 13.65
N LEU A 140 9.54 -6.77 12.33
CA LEU A 140 8.59 -7.31 11.36
C LEU A 140 8.68 -8.85 11.25
N LEU A 141 9.82 -9.44 11.59
CA LEU A 141 10.10 -10.88 11.42
C LEU A 141 9.97 -11.66 12.73
N TYR A 142 9.98 -10.98 13.89
CA TYR A 142 9.89 -11.55 15.25
C TYR A 142 8.69 -10.98 16.01
#